data_af04fc95ec6618e5df5cca038e904100
#
_entry.id   af04fc95ec6618e5df5cca038e904100
#
_cell.length_a   1.000
_cell.length_b   1.000
_cell.length_c   1.000
_cell.angle_alpha   90.00
_cell.angle_beta   90.00
_cell.angle_gamma   90.00
#
_symmetry.space_group_name_H-M   'P 1'
#
loop_
_entity.id
_entity.type
_entity.pdbx_description
1 polymer ?
#
loop_
_entity_poly.entity_id
_entity_poly.type
_entity_poly.pdbx_seq_one_letter_code
_entity_poly.pdbx_strand_id
1 'polypeptide(L)'
;YESYILIDFAKKDKEIEMYFETHLNDLDTFFMLLQTHFGKKLTERKSLIIFDEVQMFPKARQSIKHLVKDGRYDYIETGSLISIKENVKEILIPSEERHLKMYPLDFEEFCTALGEESMVDYIKSCFEKRTPLGKGLHEKAMLLFRQYMLVGGMPRCVVAFIEGKKD
;
A
#
# COMPACT_ATOMS: atom_id res chain seq x y z
N TYR A 1 -15.60 -2.34 1.11
CA TYR A 1 -15.76 -3.78 1.39
C TYR A 1 -16.40 -3.97 2.76
N GLU A 2 -17.19 -5.04 2.92
CA GLU A 2 -17.84 -5.39 4.20
C GLU A 2 -16.87 -6.10 5.14
N SER A 3 -15.92 -6.85 4.61
CA SER A 3 -14.87 -7.53 5.37
C SER A 3 -13.58 -7.68 4.56
N TYR A 4 -12.49 -7.98 5.24
CA TYR A 4 -11.23 -8.31 4.58
C TYR A 4 -10.39 -9.31 5.38
N ILE A 5 -9.55 -10.06 4.68
CA ILE A 5 -8.48 -10.88 5.23
C ILE A 5 -7.14 -10.28 4.77
N LEU A 6 -6.21 -10.09 5.70
CA LEU A 6 -4.83 -9.71 5.43
C LEU A 6 -3.92 -10.90 5.72
N ILE A 7 -3.25 -11.40 4.69
CA ILE A 7 -2.25 -12.46 4.76
C ILE A 7 -0.88 -11.82 4.61
N ASP A 8 -0.15 -11.74 5.72
CA ASP A 8 1.21 -11.20 5.79
C ASP A 8 2.22 -12.35 5.64
N PHE A 9 2.76 -12.51 4.44
CA PHE A 9 3.72 -13.60 4.14
C PHE A 9 5.10 -13.40 4.79
N ALA A 10 5.41 -12.22 5.32
CA ALA A 10 6.62 -12.03 6.11
C ALA A 10 6.58 -12.80 7.43
N LYS A 11 5.40 -13.12 7.95
CA LYS A 11 5.21 -13.91 9.18
C LYS A 11 5.47 -15.41 9.01
N LYS A 12 5.55 -15.90 7.76
CA LYS A 12 5.83 -17.32 7.44
C LYS A 12 4.90 -18.29 8.19
N ASP A 13 3.59 -18.04 8.11
CA ASP A 13 2.57 -18.90 8.69
C ASP A 13 2.46 -20.22 7.89
N LYS A 14 2.94 -21.31 8.47
CA LYS A 14 3.01 -22.63 7.81
C LYS A 14 1.63 -23.19 7.47
N GLU A 15 0.59 -22.87 8.25
CA GLU A 15 -0.76 -23.31 7.94
C GLU A 15 -1.28 -22.61 6.68
N ILE A 16 -1.08 -21.32 6.58
CA ILE A 16 -1.43 -20.54 5.38
C ILE A 16 -0.66 -21.06 4.17
N GLU A 17 0.66 -21.23 4.28
CA GLU A 17 1.47 -21.79 3.19
C GLU A 17 0.93 -23.16 2.74
N MET A 18 0.59 -24.04 3.69
CA MET A 18 0.01 -25.35 3.41
C MET A 18 -1.33 -25.24 2.66
N TYR A 19 -2.21 -24.26 3.01
CA TYR A 19 -3.48 -24.10 2.29
C TYR A 19 -3.25 -23.76 0.81
N PHE A 20 -2.28 -22.90 0.50
CA PHE A 20 -1.89 -22.62 -0.88
C PHE A 20 -1.24 -23.82 -1.58
N GLU A 21 -0.58 -24.70 -0.84
CA GLU A 21 0.07 -25.87 -1.43
C GLU A 21 -0.90 -27.00 -1.76
N THR A 22 -1.94 -27.18 -0.95
CA THR A 22 -2.78 -28.38 -0.99
C THR A 22 -4.21 -28.15 -1.45
N HIS A 23 -4.76 -26.93 -1.27
CA HIS A 23 -6.20 -26.68 -1.47
C HIS A 23 -6.56 -25.74 -2.62
N LEU A 24 -5.60 -25.27 -3.42
CA LEU A 24 -5.91 -24.39 -4.56
C LEU A 24 -6.78 -25.05 -5.65
N ASN A 25 -6.84 -26.39 -5.68
CA ASN A 25 -7.72 -27.11 -6.59
C ASN A 25 -9.16 -27.23 -6.08
N ASP A 26 -9.40 -26.91 -4.80
CA ASP A 26 -10.72 -26.88 -4.15
C ASP A 26 -10.87 -25.53 -3.43
N LEU A 27 -11.32 -24.53 -4.16
CA LEU A 27 -11.42 -23.17 -3.65
C LEU A 27 -12.48 -23.02 -2.55
N ASP A 28 -13.48 -23.88 -2.48
CA ASP A 28 -14.47 -23.87 -1.40
C ASP A 28 -13.81 -24.21 -0.08
N THR A 29 -13.05 -25.31 -0.06
CA THR A 29 -12.25 -25.70 1.12
C THR A 29 -11.18 -24.65 1.42
N PHE A 30 -10.49 -24.12 0.42
CA PHE A 30 -9.44 -23.10 0.60
C PHE A 30 -10.00 -21.86 1.31
N PHE A 31 -11.10 -21.28 0.84
CA PHE A 31 -11.67 -20.08 1.47
C PHE A 31 -12.32 -20.38 2.81
N MET A 32 -12.88 -21.58 3.01
CA MET A 32 -13.37 -21.99 4.33
C MET A 32 -12.25 -22.05 5.36
N LEU A 33 -11.10 -22.61 5.01
CA LEU A 33 -9.91 -22.67 5.87
C LEU A 33 -9.39 -21.28 6.19
N LEU A 34 -9.28 -20.38 5.20
CA LEU A 34 -8.89 -18.98 5.42
C LEU A 34 -9.84 -18.26 6.38
N GLN A 35 -11.15 -18.38 6.16
CA GLN A 35 -12.15 -17.78 7.04
C GLN A 35 -12.04 -18.31 8.48
N THR A 36 -11.83 -19.60 8.64
CA THR A 36 -11.67 -20.26 9.96
C THR A 36 -10.39 -19.79 10.64
N HIS A 37 -9.26 -19.77 9.92
CA HIS A 37 -7.96 -19.37 10.45
C HIS A 37 -7.98 -17.91 10.95
N PHE A 38 -8.56 -17.00 10.18
CA PHE A 38 -8.63 -15.56 10.53
C PHE A 38 -9.86 -15.20 11.40
N GLY A 39 -10.79 -16.15 11.66
CA GLY A 39 -12.02 -15.89 12.39
C GLY A 39 -12.89 -14.81 11.71
N LYS A 40 -12.86 -14.74 10.37
CA LYS A 40 -13.57 -13.72 9.60
C LYS A 40 -14.42 -14.35 8.50
N LYS A 41 -15.64 -13.85 8.36
CA LYS A 41 -16.53 -14.25 7.27
C LYS A 41 -16.25 -13.40 6.04
N LEU A 42 -16.09 -14.07 4.89
CA LEU A 42 -16.01 -13.42 3.57
C LEU A 42 -17.38 -13.47 2.90
N THR A 43 -17.79 -12.35 2.33
CA THR A 43 -19.01 -12.21 1.52
C THR A 43 -18.62 -12.06 0.06
N GLU A 44 -19.17 -12.89 -0.81
CA GLU A 44 -18.90 -12.84 -2.25
C GLU A 44 -19.15 -11.44 -2.81
N ARG A 45 -18.24 -10.97 -3.65
CA ARG A 45 -18.25 -9.65 -4.32
C ARG A 45 -18.22 -8.43 -3.38
N LYS A 46 -18.05 -8.67 -2.06
CA LYS A 46 -18.05 -7.62 -1.03
C LYS A 46 -16.89 -7.73 -0.06
N SER A 47 -16.03 -8.72 -0.20
CA SER A 47 -14.86 -8.90 0.65
C SER A 47 -13.57 -8.78 -0.14
N LEU A 48 -12.52 -8.35 0.54
CA LEU A 48 -11.19 -8.14 0.00
C LEU A 48 -10.19 -9.13 0.63
N ILE A 49 -9.32 -9.71 -0.18
CA ILE A 49 -8.19 -10.50 0.31
C ILE A 49 -6.90 -9.75 -0.04
N ILE A 50 -6.09 -9.48 0.97
CA ILE A 50 -4.84 -8.73 0.83
C ILE A 50 -3.68 -9.69 1.05
N PHE A 51 -2.80 -9.78 0.05
CA PHE A 51 -1.53 -10.50 0.10
C PHE A 51 -0.42 -9.50 0.35
N ASP A 52 0.06 -9.44 1.60
CA ASP A 52 1.11 -8.52 2.00
C ASP A 52 2.48 -9.21 1.93
N GLU A 53 3.50 -8.48 1.41
CA GLU A 53 4.84 -9.00 1.18
C GLU A 53 4.85 -10.27 0.31
N VAL A 54 4.04 -10.28 -0.76
CA VAL A 54 3.77 -11.47 -1.61
C VAL A 54 5.05 -12.09 -2.20
N GLN A 55 6.15 -11.35 -2.34
CA GLN A 55 7.43 -11.87 -2.80
C GLN A 55 8.06 -12.87 -1.82
N MET A 56 7.62 -12.88 -0.55
CA MET A 56 8.11 -13.85 0.44
C MET A 56 7.53 -15.26 0.23
N PHE A 57 6.40 -15.35 -0.51
CA PHE A 57 5.78 -16.63 -0.84
C PHE A 57 5.31 -16.65 -2.31
N PRO A 58 6.20 -16.97 -3.27
CA PRO A 58 5.92 -16.90 -4.71
C PRO A 58 4.70 -17.71 -5.17
N LYS A 59 4.34 -18.77 -4.44
CA LYS A 59 3.17 -19.60 -4.78
C LYS A 59 1.85 -18.84 -4.63
N ALA A 60 1.72 -17.95 -3.64
CA ALA A 60 0.56 -17.06 -3.55
C ALA A 60 0.45 -16.19 -4.79
N ARG A 61 1.56 -15.62 -5.24
CA ARG A 61 1.62 -14.83 -6.46
C ARG A 61 1.21 -15.61 -7.72
N GLN A 62 1.64 -16.88 -7.81
CA GLN A 62 1.24 -17.75 -8.93
C GLN A 62 -0.24 -18.08 -8.92
N SER A 63 -0.84 -18.19 -7.74
CA SER A 63 -2.24 -18.57 -7.57
C SER A 63 -3.22 -17.44 -7.93
N ILE A 64 -2.76 -16.17 -7.95
CA ILE A 64 -3.65 -15.00 -8.08
C ILE A 64 -4.52 -15.06 -9.35
N LYS A 65 -3.96 -15.50 -10.47
CA LYS A 65 -4.72 -15.64 -11.72
C LYS A 65 -5.88 -16.63 -11.57
N HIS A 66 -5.66 -17.72 -10.86
CA HIS A 66 -6.69 -18.73 -10.60
C HIS A 66 -7.76 -18.18 -9.64
N LEU A 67 -7.34 -17.51 -8.58
CA LEU A 67 -8.23 -16.90 -7.59
C LEU A 67 -9.08 -15.76 -8.18
N VAL A 68 -8.49 -14.91 -9.02
CA VAL A 68 -9.22 -13.84 -9.71
C VAL A 68 -10.24 -14.41 -10.71
N LYS A 69 -9.89 -15.49 -11.43
CA LYS A 69 -10.79 -16.17 -12.38
C LYS A 69 -12.02 -16.76 -11.67
N ASP A 70 -11.90 -17.22 -10.45
CA ASP A 70 -13.02 -17.68 -9.61
C ASP A 70 -14.05 -16.57 -9.38
N GLY A 71 -13.62 -15.33 -9.20
CA GLY A 71 -14.45 -14.13 -9.19
C GLY A 71 -15.24 -13.87 -7.93
N ARG A 72 -15.07 -14.66 -6.86
CA ARG A 72 -15.78 -14.46 -5.57
C ARG A 72 -15.30 -13.25 -4.80
N TYR A 73 -14.00 -12.95 -4.86
CA TYR A 73 -13.39 -11.89 -4.05
C TYR A 73 -12.48 -11.00 -4.89
N ASP A 74 -12.24 -9.79 -4.40
CA ASP A 74 -11.23 -8.90 -4.95
C ASP A 74 -9.90 -9.08 -4.20
N TYR A 75 -8.79 -8.77 -4.87
CA TYR A 75 -7.45 -8.99 -4.34
C TYR A 75 -6.61 -7.73 -4.42
N ILE A 76 -5.79 -7.50 -3.41
CA ILE A 76 -4.69 -6.54 -3.41
C ILE A 76 -3.42 -7.29 -3.06
N GLU A 77 -2.36 -7.06 -3.82
CA GLU A 77 -1.04 -7.57 -3.52
C GLU A 77 -0.11 -6.40 -3.21
N THR A 78 0.67 -6.53 -2.14
CA THR A 78 1.75 -5.60 -1.84
C THR A 78 3.10 -6.32 -1.92
N GLY A 79 4.15 -5.55 -2.17
CA GLY A 79 5.49 -6.09 -2.17
C GLY A 79 6.52 -5.09 -2.69
N SER A 80 7.79 -5.34 -2.37
CA SER A 80 8.89 -4.56 -2.88
C SER A 80 9.08 -4.79 -4.38
N LEU A 81 9.09 -3.71 -5.18
CA LEU A 81 9.25 -3.78 -6.63
C LEU A 81 10.55 -4.49 -7.06
N ILE A 82 11.63 -4.33 -6.29
CA ILE A 82 12.93 -4.95 -6.55
C ILE A 82 12.82 -6.46 -6.33
N SER A 83 12.28 -6.86 -5.18
CA SER A 83 12.11 -8.28 -4.82
C SER A 83 11.12 -9.00 -5.73
N ILE A 84 10.05 -8.32 -6.16
CA ILE A 84 9.10 -8.88 -7.14
C ILE A 84 9.80 -9.16 -8.46
N LYS A 85 10.63 -8.24 -8.98
CA LYS A 85 11.37 -8.44 -10.24
C LYS A 85 12.39 -9.56 -10.17
N GLU A 86 13.05 -9.76 -9.04
CA GLU A 86 14.07 -10.79 -8.85
C GLU A 86 13.47 -12.19 -8.68
N ASN A 87 12.37 -12.29 -7.91
CA ASN A 87 11.76 -13.58 -7.55
C ASN A 87 10.69 -14.04 -8.55
N VAL A 88 10.31 -13.20 -9.53
CA VAL A 88 9.18 -13.42 -10.43
C VAL A 88 9.60 -13.52 -11.90
N LYS A 89 10.88 -13.71 -12.20
CA LYS A 89 11.36 -13.83 -13.59
C LYS A 89 10.70 -14.95 -14.40
N GLU A 90 10.06 -15.91 -13.74
CA GLU A 90 9.38 -17.05 -14.36
C GLU A 90 7.87 -17.07 -14.13
N ILE A 91 7.30 -16.07 -13.45
CA ILE A 91 5.86 -16.04 -13.15
C ILE A 91 5.14 -15.23 -14.22
N LEU A 92 4.18 -15.85 -14.88
CA LEU A 92 3.23 -15.20 -15.79
C LEU A 92 2.44 -14.14 -15.00
N ILE A 93 2.70 -12.87 -15.28
CA ILE A 93 1.94 -11.75 -14.72
C ILE A 93 0.51 -11.85 -15.28
N PRO A 94 -0.52 -11.89 -14.43
CA PRO A 94 -1.91 -11.88 -14.91
C PRO A 94 -2.21 -10.62 -15.71
N SER A 95 -2.91 -10.77 -16.84
CA SER A 95 -3.35 -9.64 -17.66
C SER A 95 -4.41 -8.77 -16.99
N GLU A 96 -5.02 -9.27 -15.94
CA GLU A 96 -6.08 -8.65 -15.14
C GLU A 96 -5.56 -7.75 -14.01
N GLU A 97 -4.24 -7.60 -13.89
CA GLU A 97 -3.60 -6.88 -12.80
C GLU A 97 -3.42 -5.39 -13.14
N ARG A 98 -3.76 -4.54 -12.17
CA ARG A 98 -3.48 -3.11 -12.20
C ARG A 98 -2.36 -2.76 -11.23
N HIS A 99 -1.22 -2.34 -11.77
CA HIS A 99 -0.09 -1.89 -10.95
C HIS A 99 -0.27 -0.46 -10.46
N LEU A 100 -0.14 -0.28 -9.15
CA LEU A 100 -0.04 1.02 -8.51
C LEU A 100 1.34 1.16 -7.87
N LYS A 101 2.09 2.18 -8.28
CA LYS A 101 3.37 2.49 -7.64
C LYS A 101 3.12 3.43 -6.47
N MET A 102 3.54 3.02 -5.28
CA MET A 102 3.56 3.87 -4.10
C MET A 102 4.95 4.50 -3.96
N TYR A 103 4.97 5.82 -3.92
CA TYR A 103 6.18 6.62 -3.69
C TYR A 103 6.19 7.16 -2.26
N PRO A 104 7.35 7.55 -1.73
CA PRO A 104 7.39 8.39 -0.55
C PRO A 104 6.55 9.65 -0.76
N LEU A 105 6.05 10.24 0.33
CA LEU A 105 5.32 11.50 0.30
C LEU A 105 6.15 12.59 -0.39
N ASP A 106 5.52 13.33 -1.27
CA ASP A 106 6.12 14.52 -1.86
C ASP A 106 6.00 15.73 -0.91
N PHE A 107 6.47 16.91 -1.34
CA PHE A 107 6.44 18.11 -0.52
C PHE A 107 5.00 18.57 -0.22
N GLU A 108 4.09 18.42 -1.16
CA GLU A 108 2.67 18.76 -0.97
C GLU A 108 2.01 17.86 0.06
N GLU A 109 2.20 16.54 -0.09
CA GLU A 109 1.69 15.55 0.84
C GLU A 109 2.31 15.71 2.25
N PHE A 110 3.59 16.07 2.33
CA PHE A 110 4.24 16.41 3.60
C PHE A 110 3.60 17.64 4.26
N CYS A 111 3.34 18.71 3.50
CA CYS A 111 2.65 19.89 4.02
C CYS A 111 1.22 19.56 4.48
N THR A 112 0.50 18.75 3.71
CA THR A 112 -0.83 18.25 4.07
C THR A 112 -0.79 17.48 5.39
N ALA A 113 0.17 16.58 5.58
CA ALA A 113 0.34 15.84 6.83
C ALA A 113 0.62 16.74 8.04
N LEU A 114 1.19 17.93 7.80
CA LEU A 114 1.44 18.94 8.83
C LEU A 114 0.25 19.91 9.05
N GLY A 115 -0.85 19.80 8.30
CA GLY A 115 -1.99 20.71 8.34
C GLY A 115 -1.71 22.06 7.66
N GLU A 116 -0.79 22.09 6.70
CA GLU A 116 -0.36 23.30 5.97
C GLU A 116 -0.85 23.31 4.50
N GLU A 117 -2.01 22.70 4.21
CA GLU A 117 -2.59 22.63 2.85
C GLU A 117 -2.77 24.00 2.23
N SER A 118 -3.24 24.98 3.02
CA SER A 118 -3.47 26.34 2.55
C SER A 118 -2.19 27.04 2.05
N MET A 119 -1.03 26.67 2.59
CA MET A 119 0.26 27.17 2.12
C MET A 119 0.55 26.64 0.71
N VAL A 120 0.30 25.37 0.46
CA VAL A 120 0.51 24.72 -0.86
C VAL A 120 -0.40 25.37 -1.91
N ASP A 121 -1.68 25.53 -1.59
CA ASP A 121 -2.66 26.16 -2.48
C ASP A 121 -2.26 27.61 -2.82
N TYR A 122 -1.75 28.33 -1.83
CA TYR A 122 -1.28 29.69 -2.05
C TYR A 122 -0.02 29.73 -2.92
N ILE A 123 0.94 28.83 -2.71
CA ILE A 123 2.13 28.70 -3.57
C ILE A 123 1.71 28.44 -5.02
N LYS A 124 0.80 27.48 -5.26
CA LYS A 124 0.26 27.17 -6.59
C LYS A 124 -0.39 28.39 -7.24
N SER A 125 -1.25 29.08 -6.50
CA SER A 125 -1.90 30.32 -7.00
C SER A 125 -0.90 31.42 -7.37
N CYS A 126 0.12 31.62 -6.53
CA CYS A 126 1.18 32.60 -6.84
C CYS A 126 1.98 32.20 -8.08
N PHE A 127 2.28 30.91 -8.25
CA PHE A 127 2.97 30.40 -9.43
C PHE A 127 2.15 30.63 -10.71
N GLU A 128 0.88 30.29 -10.70
CA GLU A 128 -0.03 30.48 -11.84
C GLU A 128 -0.18 31.96 -12.22
N LYS A 129 -0.33 32.81 -11.23
CA LYS A 129 -0.47 34.28 -11.42
C LYS A 129 0.85 35.00 -11.64
N ARG A 130 1.97 34.29 -11.54
CA ARG A 130 3.33 34.87 -11.61
C ARG A 130 3.54 36.01 -10.63
N THR A 131 3.00 35.88 -9.42
CA THR A 131 3.13 36.85 -8.33
C THR A 131 4.01 36.31 -7.21
N PRO A 132 4.78 37.15 -6.52
CA PRO A 132 5.60 36.67 -5.40
C PRO A 132 4.74 36.32 -4.20
N LEU A 133 5.19 35.35 -3.40
CA LEU A 133 4.54 34.95 -2.14
C LEU A 133 4.51 36.06 -1.07
N GLY A 134 5.38 37.05 -1.19
CA GLY A 134 5.67 37.99 -0.10
C GLY A 134 6.68 37.38 0.90
N LYS A 135 7.44 38.27 1.58
CA LYS A 135 8.60 37.89 2.37
C LYS A 135 8.25 36.85 3.48
N GLY A 136 7.25 37.11 4.31
CA GLY A 136 6.90 36.26 5.45
C GLY A 136 6.44 34.86 5.04
N LEU A 137 5.58 34.75 4.02
CA LEU A 137 5.10 33.45 3.52
C LEU A 137 6.20 32.69 2.78
N HIS A 138 7.11 33.41 2.09
CA HIS A 138 8.27 32.78 1.48
C HIS A 138 9.20 32.16 2.54
N GLU A 139 9.48 32.87 3.63
CA GLU A 139 10.29 32.37 4.74
C GLU A 139 9.65 31.11 5.36
N LYS A 140 8.31 31.12 5.56
CA LYS A 140 7.57 29.96 6.05
C LYS A 140 7.64 28.77 5.08
N ALA A 141 7.42 29.00 3.78
CA ALA A 141 7.53 27.97 2.76
C ALA A 141 8.93 27.34 2.71
N MET A 142 9.98 28.18 2.80
CA MET A 142 11.37 27.72 2.85
C MET A 142 11.69 26.93 4.13
N LEU A 143 11.07 27.26 5.26
CA LEU A 143 11.20 26.49 6.49
C LEU A 143 10.59 25.10 6.32
N LEU A 144 9.35 25.02 5.80
CA LEU A 144 8.67 23.74 5.52
C LEU A 144 9.48 22.88 4.54
N PHE A 145 10.01 23.50 3.48
CA PHE A 145 10.82 22.79 2.51
C PHE A 145 12.13 22.22 3.13
N ARG A 146 12.81 22.99 3.97
CA ARG A 146 13.99 22.49 4.71
C ARG A 146 13.63 21.36 5.66
N GLN A 147 12.50 21.42 6.34
CA GLN A 147 12.01 20.33 7.18
C GLN A 147 11.77 19.08 6.35
N TYR A 148 11.11 19.21 5.19
CA TYR A 148 10.92 18.11 4.25
C TYR A 148 12.25 17.49 3.78
N MET A 149 13.24 18.31 3.44
CA MET A 149 14.57 17.84 3.03
C MET A 149 15.30 17.07 4.13
N LEU A 150 15.05 17.36 5.39
CA LEU A 150 15.65 16.66 6.52
C LEU A 150 14.88 15.38 6.92
N VAL A 151 13.55 15.43 6.94
CA VAL A 151 12.68 14.34 7.37
C VAL A 151 12.47 13.32 6.25
N GLY A 152 12.41 13.80 5.01
CA GLY A 152 12.06 13.01 3.84
C GLY A 152 10.57 12.69 3.76
N GLY A 153 10.21 11.89 2.75
CA GLY A 153 8.81 11.51 2.46
C GLY A 153 8.38 10.16 3.03
N MET A 154 9.21 9.47 3.84
CA MET A 154 8.80 8.19 4.41
C MET A 154 7.71 8.40 5.48
N PRO A 155 6.50 7.81 5.34
CA PRO A 155 5.38 8.08 6.24
C PRO A 155 5.72 7.93 7.72
N ARG A 156 6.50 6.91 8.07
CA ARG A 156 6.93 6.67 9.46
C ARG A 156 7.80 7.81 10.01
N CYS A 157 8.69 8.37 9.17
CA CYS A 157 9.53 9.51 9.56
C CYS A 157 8.69 10.77 9.74
N VAL A 158 7.71 10.98 8.85
CA VAL A 158 6.80 12.13 8.93
C VAL A 158 5.93 12.07 10.18
N VAL A 159 5.37 10.89 10.51
CA VAL A 159 4.61 10.69 11.76
C VAL A 159 5.48 10.99 12.98
N ALA A 160 6.68 10.42 13.07
CA ALA A 160 7.60 10.66 14.18
C ALA A 160 7.96 12.17 14.33
N PHE A 161 8.14 12.87 13.20
CA PHE A 161 8.41 14.30 13.21
C PHE A 161 7.21 15.12 13.71
N ILE A 162 5.98 14.73 13.34
CA ILE A 162 4.75 15.40 13.82
C ILE A 162 4.56 15.15 15.32
N GLU A 163 4.78 13.94 15.77
CA GLU A 163 4.65 13.58 17.20
C GLU A 163 5.71 14.29 18.06
N GLY A 164 6.97 14.32 17.61
CA GLY A 164 8.06 15.01 18.33
C GLY A 164 7.94 16.54 18.33
N LYS A 165 7.04 17.14 17.55
CA LYS A 165 6.69 18.57 17.65
C LYS A 165 5.65 18.89 18.71
N LYS A 166 5.00 17.87 19.28
CA LYS A 166 3.94 18.03 20.30
C LYS A 166 4.49 18.02 21.72
N ASP A 167 5.74 17.61 21.89
CA ASP A 167 6.53 17.67 23.13
C ASP A 167 7.37 18.98 23.18
#